data_83d630106696b23c20b43af226dd398d
#
_entry.id   83d630106696b23c20b43af226dd398d
#
_cell.length_a   1.000
_cell.length_b   1.000
_cell.length_c   1.000
_cell.angle_alpha   90.00
_cell.angle_beta   90.00
_cell.angle_gamma   90.00
#
_symmetry.space_group_name_H-M   'P 1'
#
loop_
_entity.id
_entity.type
_entity.pdbx_description
1 polymer ?
#
loop_
_entity_poly.entity_id
_entity_poly.type
_entity_poly.pdbx_seq_one_letter_code
_entity_poly.pdbx_strand_id
1 'polypeptide(L)'
;MELDLLSLSSVRSFAEVWMQRALSLDVLINNAGIYKSGEPQTFSKDGIELQMQVNHIAPTLLTMLLLPSLLRAPSPRVINVNSVAHLEATIELESWNSKVEQGKFSGFLTYGSSKLAQLMFLKTLANKVAQQRENAGFKCIAVHPGGVGTNIDPMAYIAASIGLMFTPAEGSRSVIFCAASEDVTESLNNGFAYYSYDCKPDKISPLAYDTDACCEVWQKTMEILGVDHDYVSHLLDNN
;
A
#
# COMPACT_ATOMS: atom_id res chain seq x y z
N MET A 1 4.76 19.57 -7.87
CA MET A 1 5.65 18.47 -7.41
C MET A 1 5.32 17.28 -8.28
N GLU A 2 6.30 16.73 -8.97
CA GLU A 2 6.15 15.53 -9.80
C GLU A 2 6.42 14.30 -8.93
N LEU A 3 5.66 13.20 -9.14
CA LEU A 3 5.81 11.94 -8.45
C LEU A 3 5.65 10.79 -9.45
N ASP A 4 6.74 10.07 -9.71
CA ASP A 4 6.76 8.86 -10.54
C ASP A 4 7.12 7.66 -9.67
N LEU A 5 6.17 6.75 -9.49
CA LEU A 5 6.35 5.54 -8.68
C LEU A 5 7.25 4.48 -9.35
N LEU A 6 7.54 4.63 -10.65
CA LEU A 6 8.55 3.84 -11.36
C LEU A 6 9.98 4.29 -11.07
N SER A 7 10.16 5.28 -10.18
CA SER A 7 11.45 5.86 -9.83
C SER A 7 11.53 6.17 -8.34
N LEU A 8 12.29 5.38 -7.59
CA LEU A 8 12.49 5.63 -6.17
C LEU A 8 13.18 6.99 -5.92
N SER A 9 14.02 7.46 -6.84
CA SER A 9 14.61 8.79 -6.76
C SER A 9 13.57 9.90 -6.90
N SER A 10 12.55 9.73 -7.76
CA SER A 10 11.43 10.68 -7.87
C SER A 10 10.61 10.71 -6.56
N VAL A 11 10.35 9.55 -5.95
CA VAL A 11 9.65 9.48 -4.65
C VAL A 11 10.43 10.22 -3.56
N ARG A 12 11.76 10.04 -3.50
CA ARG A 12 12.62 10.76 -2.53
C ARG A 12 12.58 12.26 -2.75
N SER A 13 12.75 12.72 -3.99
CA SER A 13 12.71 14.15 -4.32
C SER A 13 11.35 14.79 -4.01
N PHE A 14 10.25 14.07 -4.29
CA PHE A 14 8.91 14.51 -3.91
C PHE A 14 8.77 14.68 -2.39
N ALA A 15 9.17 13.67 -1.62
CA ALA A 15 9.09 13.71 -0.17
C ALA A 15 9.97 14.82 0.44
N GLU A 16 11.18 15.03 -0.10
CA GLU A 16 12.08 16.10 0.33
C GLU A 16 11.43 17.47 0.18
N VAL A 17 10.88 17.78 -1.02
CA VAL A 17 10.17 19.04 -1.27
C VAL A 17 8.94 19.22 -0.37
N TRP A 18 8.24 18.11 -0.03
CA TRP A 18 7.14 18.17 0.93
C TRP A 18 7.64 18.50 2.33
N MET A 19 8.67 17.78 2.79
CA MET A 19 9.22 17.96 4.15
C MET A 19 9.78 19.34 4.42
N GLN A 20 10.35 20.01 3.39
CA GLN A 20 10.81 21.41 3.48
C GLN A 20 9.68 22.39 3.80
N ARG A 21 8.42 22.04 3.56
CA ARG A 21 7.27 22.89 3.88
C ARG A 21 6.91 22.87 5.37
N ALA A 22 7.46 21.93 6.13
CA ALA A 22 7.20 21.72 7.57
C ALA A 22 5.70 21.60 7.94
N LEU A 23 4.87 21.16 7.00
CA LEU A 23 3.42 20.96 7.22
C LEU A 23 3.14 19.62 7.87
N SER A 24 2.03 19.52 8.63
CA SER A 24 1.41 18.24 8.98
C SER A 24 0.73 17.63 7.76
N LEU A 25 0.60 16.31 7.78
CA LEU A 25 -0.13 15.54 6.77
C LEU A 25 -1.22 14.73 7.46
N ASP A 26 -2.47 15.11 7.23
CA ASP A 26 -3.61 14.47 7.90
C ASP A 26 -3.98 13.14 7.22
N VAL A 27 -3.93 13.09 5.89
CA VAL A 27 -4.31 11.89 5.12
C VAL A 27 -3.34 11.67 3.96
N LEU A 28 -2.76 10.48 3.90
CA LEU A 28 -2.01 9.98 2.75
C LEU A 28 -2.80 8.86 2.08
N ILE A 29 -3.16 9.02 0.81
CA ILE A 29 -3.86 7.99 0.02
C ILE A 29 -2.92 7.44 -1.05
N ASN A 30 -2.44 6.23 -0.87
CA ASN A 30 -1.70 5.46 -1.86
C ASN A 30 -2.70 4.75 -2.79
N ASN A 31 -3.21 5.49 -3.77
CA ASN A 31 -4.23 5.00 -4.69
C ASN A 31 -3.64 4.43 -5.98
N ALA A 32 -2.54 4.99 -6.47
CA ALA A 32 -1.94 4.57 -7.73
C ALA A 32 -1.53 3.10 -7.70
N GLY A 33 -1.75 2.41 -8.80
CA GLY A 33 -1.40 1.01 -8.97
C GLY A 33 -1.45 0.60 -10.43
N ILE A 34 -0.76 -0.47 -10.76
CA ILE A 34 -0.77 -1.09 -12.09
C ILE A 34 -1.10 -2.58 -11.99
N TYR A 35 -1.73 -3.07 -13.04
CA TYR A 35 -1.98 -4.48 -13.27
C TYR A 35 -1.52 -4.86 -14.69
N LYS A 36 -0.63 -5.84 -14.79
CA LYS A 36 -0.05 -6.30 -16.06
C LYS A 36 -0.23 -7.80 -16.19
N SER A 37 -1.37 -8.20 -16.78
CA SER A 37 -1.67 -9.60 -17.07
C SER A 37 -1.25 -9.95 -18.49
N GLY A 38 -0.68 -11.16 -18.67
CA GLY A 38 -0.28 -11.67 -19.98
C GLY A 38 1.01 -11.05 -20.56
N GLU A 39 1.62 -10.09 -19.87
CA GLU A 39 2.92 -9.53 -20.27
C GLU A 39 4.08 -10.28 -19.61
N PRO A 40 5.27 -10.29 -20.24
CA PRO A 40 6.46 -10.86 -19.63
C PRO A 40 6.88 -10.07 -18.39
N GLN A 41 7.63 -10.71 -17.48
CA GLN A 41 8.23 -10.02 -16.34
C GLN A 41 9.12 -8.87 -16.80
N THR A 42 8.87 -7.69 -16.29
CA THR A 42 9.65 -6.48 -16.56
C THR A 42 10.06 -5.80 -15.27
N PHE A 43 11.20 -5.12 -15.32
CA PHE A 43 11.79 -4.45 -14.15
C PHE A 43 11.88 -2.95 -14.41
N SER A 44 11.76 -2.19 -13.35
CA SER A 44 12.04 -0.77 -13.34
C SER A 44 13.55 -0.51 -13.46
N LYS A 45 13.91 0.76 -13.59
CA LYS A 45 15.33 1.18 -13.52
C LYS A 45 15.97 0.97 -12.14
N ASP A 46 15.15 0.79 -11.11
CA ASP A 46 15.60 0.48 -9.75
C ASP A 46 15.80 -1.03 -9.54
N GLY A 47 15.61 -1.86 -10.59
CA GLY A 47 15.82 -3.31 -10.56
C GLY A 47 14.70 -4.08 -9.84
N ILE A 48 13.52 -3.49 -9.68
CA ILE A 48 12.38 -4.09 -8.99
C ILE A 48 11.30 -4.43 -10.03
N GLU A 49 10.61 -5.58 -9.86
CA GLU A 49 9.49 -5.96 -10.73
C GLU A 49 8.44 -4.84 -10.73
N LEU A 50 7.90 -4.50 -11.92
CA LEU A 50 7.12 -3.27 -12.09
C LEU A 50 5.90 -3.17 -11.19
N GLN A 51 5.12 -4.25 -11.05
CA GLN A 51 3.92 -4.23 -10.21
C GLN A 51 4.30 -4.16 -8.73
N MET A 52 5.35 -4.88 -8.34
CA MET A 52 5.88 -4.82 -6.98
C MET A 52 6.37 -3.40 -6.65
N GLN A 53 7.08 -2.77 -7.58
CA GLN A 53 7.55 -1.40 -7.34
C GLN A 53 6.40 -0.40 -7.21
N VAL A 54 5.49 -0.36 -8.16
CA VAL A 54 4.43 0.66 -8.19
C VAL A 54 3.39 0.43 -7.10
N ASN A 55 3.01 -0.84 -6.85
CA ASN A 55 1.92 -1.14 -5.93
C ASN A 55 2.36 -1.24 -4.47
N HIS A 56 3.64 -1.58 -4.21
CA HIS A 56 4.14 -1.81 -2.84
C HIS A 56 5.36 -0.95 -2.49
N ILE A 57 6.49 -1.12 -3.18
CA ILE A 57 7.78 -0.57 -2.73
C ILE A 57 7.78 0.97 -2.75
N ALA A 58 7.33 1.60 -3.85
CA ALA A 58 7.35 3.05 -3.98
C ALA A 58 6.33 3.75 -3.05
N PRO A 59 5.06 3.29 -2.91
CA PRO A 59 4.13 3.85 -1.91
C PRO A 59 4.61 3.62 -0.47
N THR A 60 5.29 2.50 -0.21
CA THR A 60 5.90 2.27 1.10
C THR A 60 7.02 3.28 1.38
N LEU A 61 7.94 3.49 0.43
CA LEU A 61 8.97 4.52 0.57
C LEU A 61 8.36 5.90 0.83
N LEU A 62 7.34 6.28 0.06
CA LEU A 62 6.63 7.54 0.24
C LEU A 62 6.05 7.66 1.66
N THR A 63 5.38 6.61 2.12
CA THR A 63 4.80 6.56 3.47
C THR A 63 5.87 6.74 4.55
N MET A 64 6.99 6.02 4.44
CA MET A 64 8.08 6.10 5.42
C MET A 64 8.74 7.49 5.44
N LEU A 65 8.97 8.09 4.27
CA LEU A 65 9.58 9.43 4.17
C LEU A 65 8.63 10.53 4.67
N LEU A 66 7.31 10.35 4.52
CA LEU A 66 6.29 11.30 5.00
C LEU A 66 5.82 11.00 6.44
N LEU A 67 6.28 9.90 7.06
CA LEU A 67 5.88 9.51 8.41
C LEU A 67 6.09 10.64 9.45
N PRO A 68 7.21 11.39 9.45
CA PRO A 68 7.36 12.52 10.37
C PRO A 68 6.29 13.60 10.18
N SER A 69 5.80 13.79 8.94
CA SER A 69 4.74 14.77 8.64
C SER A 69 3.37 14.25 9.11
N LEU A 70 3.11 12.96 8.93
CA LEU A 70 1.91 12.29 9.43
C LEU A 70 1.84 12.36 10.95
N LEU A 71 2.93 12.05 11.65
CA LEU A 71 2.99 12.06 13.11
C LEU A 71 2.81 13.45 13.75
N ARG A 72 2.89 14.54 12.97
CA ARG A 72 2.54 15.91 13.44
C ARG A 72 1.04 16.20 13.41
N ALA A 73 0.27 15.41 12.65
CA ALA A 73 -1.18 15.57 12.60
C ALA A 73 -1.84 14.92 13.85
N PRO A 74 -2.96 15.46 14.34
CA PRO A 74 -3.62 14.94 15.55
C PRO A 74 -4.28 13.58 15.35
N SER A 75 -4.65 13.22 14.12
CA SER A 75 -5.36 11.98 13.80
C SER A 75 -5.03 11.51 12.37
N PRO A 76 -3.76 11.19 12.10
CA PRO A 76 -3.32 10.92 10.74
C PRO A 76 -3.82 9.58 10.22
N ARG A 77 -4.05 9.53 8.89
CA ARG A 77 -4.49 8.32 8.19
C ARG A 77 -3.55 8.00 7.02
N VAL A 78 -3.11 6.76 6.96
CA VAL A 78 -2.49 6.18 5.76
C VAL A 78 -3.47 5.20 5.14
N ILE A 79 -3.88 5.45 3.90
CA ILE A 79 -4.86 4.64 3.19
C ILE A 79 -4.20 4.01 1.97
N ASN A 80 -4.18 2.69 1.94
CA ASN A 80 -3.68 1.94 0.79
C ASN A 80 -4.86 1.34 0.01
N VAL A 81 -4.99 1.73 -1.27
CA VAL A 81 -5.97 1.10 -2.16
C VAL A 81 -5.45 -0.27 -2.58
N ASN A 82 -6.08 -1.27 -2.00
CA ASN A 82 -5.75 -2.69 -2.14
C ASN A 82 -6.66 -3.39 -3.17
N SER A 83 -6.68 -4.72 -3.18
CA SER A 83 -7.49 -5.55 -4.05
C SER A 83 -7.81 -6.88 -3.38
N VAL A 84 -8.97 -7.47 -3.69
CA VAL A 84 -9.30 -8.86 -3.28
C VAL A 84 -8.29 -9.89 -3.80
N ALA A 85 -7.47 -9.54 -4.79
CA ALA A 85 -6.40 -10.38 -5.30
C ALA A 85 -5.38 -10.80 -4.22
N HIS A 86 -5.28 -10.06 -3.11
CA HIS A 86 -4.42 -10.44 -1.98
C HIS A 86 -4.86 -11.73 -1.27
N LEU A 87 -6.13 -12.13 -1.39
CA LEU A 87 -6.68 -13.33 -0.72
C LEU A 87 -6.10 -14.62 -1.27
N GLU A 88 -5.85 -14.67 -2.59
CA GLU A 88 -5.33 -15.84 -3.32
C GLU A 88 -3.81 -15.76 -3.56
N ALA A 89 -3.17 -14.74 -3.01
CA ALA A 89 -1.76 -14.48 -3.25
C ALA A 89 -0.85 -15.22 -2.27
N THR A 90 0.35 -15.51 -2.74
CA THR A 90 1.49 -15.98 -1.95
C THR A 90 2.59 -14.92 -1.92
N ILE A 91 3.50 -15.03 -0.97
CA ILE A 91 4.69 -14.17 -0.88
C ILE A 91 5.91 -14.98 -1.31
N GLU A 92 6.54 -14.54 -2.39
CA GLU A 92 7.79 -15.08 -2.91
C GLU A 92 8.82 -13.93 -2.97
N LEU A 93 9.47 -13.66 -1.85
CA LEU A 93 10.34 -12.48 -1.66
C LEU A 93 11.45 -12.38 -2.71
N GLU A 94 11.99 -13.51 -3.17
CA GLU A 94 13.05 -13.56 -4.18
C GLU A 94 12.60 -13.05 -5.55
N SER A 95 11.30 -13.17 -5.88
CA SER A 95 10.75 -12.72 -7.16
C SER A 95 10.62 -11.19 -7.30
N TRP A 96 10.76 -10.44 -6.19
CA TRP A 96 10.55 -9.00 -6.18
C TRP A 96 11.60 -8.21 -6.95
N ASN A 97 12.84 -8.69 -6.95
CA ASN A 97 13.98 -8.07 -7.62
C ASN A 97 14.86 -9.07 -8.39
N SER A 98 14.34 -10.27 -8.63
CA SER A 98 15.02 -11.32 -9.38
C SER A 98 14.14 -11.83 -10.52
N LYS A 99 14.79 -12.23 -11.61
CA LYS A 99 14.10 -12.79 -12.77
C LYS A 99 13.62 -14.21 -12.48
N VAL A 100 12.33 -14.42 -12.66
CA VAL A 100 11.71 -15.74 -12.58
C VAL A 100 12.04 -16.52 -13.87
N GLU A 101 12.18 -17.83 -13.78
CA GLU A 101 12.42 -18.72 -14.91
C GLU A 101 11.37 -18.52 -16.01
N GLN A 102 11.81 -18.55 -17.25
CA GLN A 102 10.94 -18.31 -18.41
C GLN A 102 9.74 -19.27 -18.41
N GLY A 103 8.54 -18.72 -18.55
CA GLY A 103 7.28 -19.47 -18.50
C GLY A 103 6.68 -19.69 -17.10
N LYS A 104 7.39 -19.35 -16.03
CA LYS A 104 6.86 -19.41 -14.65
C LYS A 104 6.31 -18.08 -14.14
N PHE A 105 6.56 -16.98 -14.84
CA PHE A 105 6.03 -15.68 -14.45
C PHE A 105 4.51 -15.59 -14.72
N SER A 106 3.77 -15.09 -13.74
CA SER A 106 2.34 -14.78 -13.85
C SER A 106 2.09 -13.35 -13.36
N GLY A 107 1.73 -12.47 -14.28
CA GLY A 107 1.40 -11.08 -13.94
C GLY A 107 0.22 -10.97 -12.96
N PHE A 108 -0.75 -11.89 -13.02
CA PHE A 108 -1.87 -11.95 -12.09
C PHE A 108 -1.41 -12.30 -10.66
N LEU A 109 -0.58 -13.35 -10.52
CA LEU A 109 -0.06 -13.75 -9.19
C LEU A 109 0.86 -12.67 -8.62
N THR A 110 1.71 -12.06 -9.45
CA THR A 110 2.59 -10.96 -9.04
C THR A 110 1.79 -9.74 -8.57
N TYR A 111 0.68 -9.41 -9.26
CA TYR A 111 -0.24 -8.37 -8.80
C TYR A 111 -0.81 -8.70 -7.43
N GLY A 112 -1.35 -9.89 -7.26
CA GLY A 112 -1.87 -10.36 -5.96
C GLY A 112 -0.81 -10.29 -4.86
N SER A 113 0.42 -10.77 -5.13
CA SER A 113 1.56 -10.71 -4.20
C SER A 113 1.93 -9.26 -3.85
N SER A 114 1.90 -8.32 -4.80
CA SER A 114 2.17 -6.90 -4.54
C SER A 114 1.12 -6.28 -3.61
N LYS A 115 -0.15 -6.66 -3.76
CA LYS A 115 -1.25 -6.21 -2.89
C LYS A 115 -1.22 -6.86 -1.51
N LEU A 116 -0.81 -8.13 -1.43
CA LEU A 116 -0.60 -8.81 -0.15
C LEU A 116 0.58 -8.19 0.61
N ALA A 117 1.73 -7.99 -0.04
CA ALA A 117 2.89 -7.35 0.57
C ALA A 117 2.57 -5.94 1.08
N GLN A 118 1.85 -5.14 0.28
CA GLN A 118 1.37 -3.81 0.67
C GLN A 118 0.51 -3.85 1.94
N LEU A 119 -0.40 -4.82 2.05
CA LEU A 119 -1.29 -5.00 3.19
C LEU A 119 -0.53 -5.43 4.44
N MET A 120 0.35 -6.46 4.31
CA MET A 120 1.17 -6.98 5.41
C MET A 120 2.09 -5.90 5.98
N PHE A 121 2.74 -5.11 5.11
CA PHE A 121 3.59 -3.99 5.51
C PHE A 121 2.79 -2.92 6.27
N LEU A 122 1.64 -2.50 5.74
CA LEU A 122 0.80 -1.47 6.35
C LEU A 122 0.31 -1.89 7.74
N LYS A 123 -0.09 -3.16 7.90
CA LYS A 123 -0.49 -3.74 9.19
C LYS A 123 0.67 -3.78 10.18
N THR A 124 1.87 -4.14 9.71
CA THR A 124 3.08 -4.14 10.54
C THR A 124 3.45 -2.72 10.98
N LEU A 125 3.34 -1.73 10.09
CA LEU A 125 3.56 -0.31 10.42
C LEU A 125 2.58 0.15 11.53
N ALA A 126 1.29 -0.17 11.39
CA ALA A 126 0.29 0.16 12.41
C ALA A 126 0.66 -0.42 13.78
N ASN A 127 1.02 -1.71 13.83
CA ASN A 127 1.41 -2.39 15.06
C ASN A 127 2.66 -1.75 15.69
N LYS A 128 3.68 -1.41 14.88
CA LYS A 128 4.91 -0.77 15.39
C LYS A 128 4.62 0.61 15.99
N VAL A 129 3.75 1.41 15.36
CA VAL A 129 3.36 2.72 15.92
C VAL A 129 2.51 2.56 17.19
N ALA A 130 1.54 1.63 17.19
CA ALA A 130 0.66 1.40 18.33
C ALA A 130 1.42 0.91 19.58
N GLN A 131 2.46 0.08 19.41
CA GLN A 131 3.30 -0.42 20.51
C GLN A 131 4.09 0.66 21.23
N GLN A 132 4.47 1.74 20.54
CA GLN A 132 5.30 2.81 21.09
C GLN A 132 4.49 4.04 21.52
N ARG A 133 3.32 4.24 20.94
CA ARG A 133 2.42 5.35 21.26
C ARG A 133 0.98 4.84 21.35
N GLU A 134 0.55 4.39 22.51
CA GLU A 134 -0.77 3.82 22.78
C GLU A 134 -1.96 4.69 22.33
N ASN A 135 -1.78 5.99 22.15
CA ASN A 135 -2.85 6.95 21.81
C ASN A 135 -2.47 7.88 20.64
N ALA A 136 -1.57 7.46 19.75
CA ALA A 136 -1.10 8.33 18.66
C ALA A 136 -2.18 8.75 17.66
N GLY A 137 -3.38 8.17 17.71
CA GLY A 137 -4.45 8.44 16.74
C GLY A 137 -4.06 8.02 15.30
N PHE A 138 -2.91 7.37 15.11
CA PHE A 138 -2.39 6.95 13.83
C PHE A 138 -3.18 5.77 13.27
N LYS A 139 -3.71 5.94 12.06
CA LYS A 139 -4.58 4.95 11.43
C LYS A 139 -3.99 4.46 10.11
N CYS A 140 -3.83 3.17 9.98
CA CYS A 140 -3.44 2.46 8.76
C CYS A 140 -4.64 1.70 8.20
N ILE A 141 -5.13 2.07 7.05
CA ILE A 141 -6.35 1.51 6.48
C ILE A 141 -6.04 0.96 5.09
N ALA A 142 -6.33 -0.31 4.88
CA ALA A 142 -6.36 -0.86 3.53
C ALA A 142 -7.81 -0.96 3.07
N VAL A 143 -8.07 -0.70 1.78
CA VAL A 143 -9.42 -0.74 1.23
C VAL A 143 -9.41 -1.25 -0.20
N HIS A 144 -10.33 -2.17 -0.55
CA HIS A 144 -10.54 -2.53 -1.95
C HIS A 144 -11.81 -1.87 -2.49
N PRO A 145 -11.73 -1.17 -3.64
CA PRO A 145 -12.84 -0.40 -4.20
C PRO A 145 -13.84 -1.25 -5.00
N GLY A 146 -13.69 -2.58 -5.00
CA GLY A 146 -14.42 -3.49 -5.90
C GLY A 146 -13.79 -3.58 -7.29
N GLY A 147 -14.52 -4.15 -8.22
CA GLY A 147 -14.15 -4.16 -9.63
C GLY A 147 -14.52 -2.82 -10.27
N VAL A 148 -13.54 -1.96 -10.51
CA VAL A 148 -13.71 -0.61 -11.03
C VAL A 148 -13.16 -0.50 -12.44
N GLY A 149 -13.97 -0.02 -13.38
CA GLY A 149 -13.55 0.25 -14.75
C GLY A 149 -12.68 1.47 -14.85
N THR A 150 -11.37 1.26 -14.77
CA THR A 150 -10.35 2.29 -14.89
C THR A 150 -9.35 1.92 -15.99
N ASN A 151 -8.39 2.80 -16.26
CA ASN A 151 -7.31 2.55 -17.22
C ASN A 151 -6.30 1.48 -16.76
N ILE A 152 -6.50 0.88 -15.60
CA ILE A 152 -5.66 -0.24 -15.12
C ILE A 152 -5.83 -1.49 -15.97
N ASP A 153 -7.03 -1.68 -16.53
CA ASP A 153 -7.38 -2.75 -17.48
C ASP A 153 -8.39 -2.20 -18.51
N PRO A 154 -8.04 -2.14 -19.80
CA PRO A 154 -8.95 -1.64 -20.84
C PRO A 154 -10.29 -2.38 -20.92
N MET A 155 -10.31 -3.70 -20.65
CA MET A 155 -11.55 -4.49 -20.63
C MET A 155 -12.44 -4.11 -19.45
N ALA A 156 -11.84 -3.76 -18.30
CA ALA A 156 -12.58 -3.28 -17.14
C ALA A 156 -13.32 -1.96 -17.42
N TYR A 157 -12.71 -1.06 -18.21
CA TYR A 157 -13.36 0.19 -18.61
C TYR A 157 -14.63 -0.07 -19.48
N ILE A 158 -14.53 -1.01 -20.43
CA ILE A 158 -15.68 -1.41 -21.25
C ILE A 158 -16.76 -2.06 -20.36
N ALA A 159 -16.39 -2.96 -19.44
CA ALA A 159 -17.31 -3.61 -18.53
C ALA A 159 -18.05 -2.61 -17.63
N ALA A 160 -17.38 -1.56 -17.17
CA ALA A 160 -18.04 -0.49 -16.41
C ALA A 160 -19.04 0.32 -17.25
N SER A 161 -18.71 0.59 -18.52
CA SER A 161 -19.62 1.34 -19.40
C SER A 161 -20.93 0.63 -19.70
N ILE A 162 -20.98 -0.69 -19.52
CA ILE A 162 -22.20 -1.52 -19.69
C ILE A 162 -22.78 -2.01 -18.34
N GLY A 163 -22.31 -1.45 -17.21
CA GLY A 163 -22.86 -1.72 -15.88
C GLY A 163 -22.42 -3.05 -15.25
N LEU A 164 -21.39 -3.73 -15.77
CA LEU A 164 -20.83 -4.96 -15.18
C LEU A 164 -19.74 -4.71 -14.12
N MET A 165 -19.24 -3.48 -14.04
CA MET A 165 -18.26 -3.05 -13.04
C MET A 165 -18.61 -1.65 -12.54
N PHE A 166 -18.08 -1.26 -11.41
CA PHE A 166 -18.24 0.09 -10.88
C PHE A 166 -17.58 1.14 -11.78
N THR A 167 -18.19 2.30 -11.85
CA THR A 167 -17.55 3.50 -12.38
C THR A 167 -16.45 3.98 -11.42
N PRO A 168 -15.47 4.80 -11.87
CA PRO A 168 -14.47 5.41 -10.98
C PRO A 168 -15.10 6.19 -9.83
N ALA A 169 -16.23 6.87 -10.04
CA ALA A 169 -16.95 7.60 -9.00
C ALA A 169 -17.53 6.66 -7.93
N GLU A 170 -18.10 5.53 -8.34
CA GLU A 170 -18.62 4.52 -7.40
C GLU A 170 -17.49 3.85 -6.62
N GLY A 171 -16.39 3.46 -7.31
CA GLY A 171 -15.23 2.84 -6.67
C GLY A 171 -14.51 3.77 -5.67
N SER A 172 -14.56 5.09 -5.90
CA SER A 172 -13.95 6.05 -4.97
C SER A 172 -14.69 6.18 -3.63
N ARG A 173 -15.95 5.74 -3.52
CA ARG A 173 -16.77 5.90 -2.30
C ARG A 173 -16.14 5.27 -1.06
N SER A 174 -15.65 4.05 -1.17
CA SER A 174 -15.01 3.36 -0.03
C SER A 174 -13.68 4.01 0.36
N VAL A 175 -12.92 4.51 -0.60
CA VAL A 175 -11.67 5.26 -0.34
C VAL A 175 -11.97 6.58 0.37
N ILE A 176 -12.98 7.33 -0.08
CA ILE A 176 -13.43 8.58 0.56
C ILE A 176 -13.96 8.30 1.97
N PHE A 177 -14.74 7.24 2.15
CA PHE A 177 -15.21 6.80 3.46
C PHE A 177 -14.03 6.58 4.42
N CYS A 178 -13.01 5.80 4.00
CA CYS A 178 -11.82 5.56 4.81
C CYS A 178 -11.04 6.86 5.13
N ALA A 179 -11.07 7.84 4.22
CA ALA A 179 -10.38 9.11 4.40
C ALA A 179 -11.10 10.06 5.37
N ALA A 180 -12.44 10.09 5.35
CA ALA A 180 -13.22 11.15 5.96
C ALA A 180 -14.15 10.71 7.10
N SER A 181 -14.62 9.43 7.14
CA SER A 181 -15.55 8.99 8.17
C SER A 181 -14.87 8.74 9.52
N GLU A 182 -15.56 9.10 10.60
CA GLU A 182 -15.16 8.74 11.96
C GLU A 182 -15.49 7.27 12.29
N ASP A 183 -16.46 6.66 11.61
CA ASP A 183 -16.88 5.26 11.82
C ASP A 183 -15.75 4.26 11.55
N VAL A 184 -14.74 4.67 10.78
CA VAL A 184 -13.53 3.86 10.54
C VAL A 184 -12.80 3.50 11.82
N THR A 185 -12.92 4.32 12.86
CA THR A 185 -12.24 4.09 14.15
C THR A 185 -12.78 2.88 14.91
N GLU A 186 -14.05 2.53 14.71
CA GLU A 186 -14.70 1.41 15.42
C GLU A 186 -14.13 0.03 15.03
N SER A 187 -13.56 -0.08 13.86
CA SER A 187 -13.01 -1.35 13.33
C SER A 187 -11.50 -1.47 13.42
N LEU A 188 -10.83 -0.49 14.03
CA LEU A 188 -9.37 -0.51 14.17
C LEU A 188 -8.92 -1.55 15.20
N ASN A 189 -7.97 -2.39 14.80
CA ASN A 189 -7.24 -3.28 15.70
C ASN A 189 -5.75 -2.90 15.64
N ASN A 190 -5.18 -2.46 16.76
CA ASN A 190 -3.82 -1.92 16.83
C ASN A 190 -3.53 -0.88 15.73
N GLY A 191 -4.49 0.03 15.48
CA GLY A 191 -4.35 1.07 14.47
C GLY A 191 -4.55 0.62 13.02
N PHE A 192 -4.89 -0.65 12.75
CA PHE A 192 -5.12 -1.20 11.41
C PHE A 192 -6.57 -1.63 11.19
N ALA A 193 -7.10 -1.36 9.99
CA ALA A 193 -8.38 -1.91 9.50
C ALA A 193 -8.33 -2.22 7.99
N TYR A 194 -9.19 -3.13 7.54
CA TYR A 194 -9.41 -3.43 6.13
C TYR A 194 -10.90 -3.30 5.79
N TYR A 195 -11.18 -2.57 4.70
CA TYR A 195 -12.54 -2.29 4.26
C TYR A 195 -12.80 -2.78 2.83
N SER A 196 -14.05 -3.18 2.57
CA SER A 196 -14.53 -3.50 1.23
C SER A 196 -15.19 -2.29 0.55
N TYR A 197 -15.59 -2.48 -0.71
CA TYR A 197 -16.24 -1.48 -1.55
C TYR A 197 -17.57 -0.95 -0.99
N ASP A 198 -18.23 -1.70 -0.10
CA ASP A 198 -19.49 -1.32 0.55
C ASP A 198 -19.28 -0.56 1.89
N CYS A 199 -18.03 -0.11 2.14
CA CYS A 199 -17.64 0.62 3.35
C CYS A 199 -17.77 -0.20 4.65
N LYS A 200 -17.69 -1.53 4.56
CA LYS A 200 -17.71 -2.42 5.73
C LYS A 200 -16.36 -3.07 5.95
N PRO A 201 -16.03 -3.42 7.21
CA PRO A 201 -14.88 -4.26 7.51
C PRO A 201 -14.97 -5.59 6.76
N ASP A 202 -13.83 -6.07 6.25
CA ASP A 202 -13.76 -7.29 5.47
C ASP A 202 -12.56 -8.14 5.88
N LYS A 203 -12.50 -9.38 5.36
CA LYS A 203 -11.45 -10.34 5.67
C LYS A 203 -10.19 -10.03 4.87
N ILE A 204 -9.07 -10.31 5.49
CA ILE A 204 -7.75 -10.28 4.84
C ILE A 204 -7.18 -11.68 4.69
N SER A 205 -6.16 -11.83 3.85
CA SER A 205 -5.43 -13.10 3.68
C SER A 205 -4.96 -13.67 5.02
N PRO A 206 -5.10 -14.98 5.26
CA PRO A 206 -4.55 -15.64 6.45
C PRO A 206 -3.06 -15.37 6.65
N LEU A 207 -2.27 -15.22 5.57
CA LEU A 207 -0.84 -14.89 5.64
C LEU A 207 -0.58 -13.53 6.31
N ALA A 208 -1.52 -12.60 6.26
CA ALA A 208 -1.38 -11.31 6.95
C ALA A 208 -1.59 -11.41 8.47
N TYR A 209 -1.96 -12.57 9.00
CA TYR A 209 -1.98 -12.86 10.44
C TYR A 209 -0.74 -13.62 10.91
N ASP A 210 0.04 -14.17 9.99
CA ASP A 210 1.33 -14.79 10.29
C ASP A 210 2.37 -13.71 10.60
N THR A 211 2.83 -13.69 11.84
CA THR A 211 3.76 -12.68 12.34
C THR A 211 5.14 -12.82 11.69
N ASP A 212 5.59 -14.04 11.46
CA ASP A 212 6.91 -14.31 10.87
C ASP A 212 6.91 -13.89 9.40
N ALA A 213 5.88 -14.27 8.64
CA ALA A 213 5.72 -13.82 7.25
C ALA A 213 5.62 -12.29 7.15
N CYS A 214 4.89 -11.63 8.05
CA CYS A 214 4.82 -10.17 8.10
C CYS A 214 6.19 -9.53 8.41
N CYS A 215 6.97 -10.16 9.29
CA CYS A 215 8.32 -9.72 9.62
C CYS A 215 9.26 -9.85 8.41
N GLU A 216 9.20 -10.96 7.68
CA GLU A 216 10.00 -11.17 6.46
C GLU A 216 9.65 -10.13 5.37
N VAL A 217 8.36 -9.86 5.14
CA VAL A 217 7.92 -8.80 4.22
C VAL A 217 8.44 -7.44 4.65
N TRP A 218 8.37 -7.11 5.94
CA TRP A 218 8.92 -5.87 6.49
C TRP A 218 10.41 -5.77 6.21
N GLN A 219 11.19 -6.77 6.60
CA GLN A 219 12.65 -6.80 6.46
C GLN A 219 13.06 -6.66 4.99
N LYS A 220 12.48 -7.47 4.10
CA LYS A 220 12.76 -7.42 2.65
C LYS A 220 12.45 -6.06 2.05
N THR A 221 11.33 -5.47 2.45
CA THR A 221 10.93 -4.12 1.99
C THR A 221 11.95 -3.07 2.44
N MET A 222 12.31 -3.06 3.72
CA MET A 222 13.26 -2.09 4.27
C MET A 222 14.65 -2.25 3.66
N GLU A 223 15.11 -3.50 3.42
CA GLU A 223 16.34 -3.81 2.69
C GLU A 223 16.35 -3.18 1.29
N ILE A 224 15.29 -3.42 0.49
CA ILE A 224 15.17 -2.86 -0.87
C ILE A 224 15.17 -1.33 -0.85
N LEU A 225 14.52 -0.73 0.15
CA LEU A 225 14.46 0.72 0.29
C LEU A 225 15.75 1.35 0.83
N GLY A 226 16.68 0.54 1.37
CA GLY A 226 17.87 1.02 2.06
C GLY A 226 17.52 1.86 3.31
N VAL A 227 16.45 1.47 4.01
CA VAL A 227 15.97 2.12 5.24
C VAL A 227 16.20 1.18 6.42
N ASP A 228 16.62 1.73 7.56
CA ASP A 228 16.82 0.96 8.79
C ASP A 228 15.53 0.25 9.22
N HIS A 229 15.64 -1.01 9.60
CA HIS A 229 14.50 -1.82 10.09
C HIS A 229 13.82 -1.21 11.33
N ASP A 230 14.60 -0.49 12.15
CA ASP A 230 14.18 0.18 13.37
C ASP A 230 13.85 1.67 13.16
N TYR A 231 13.80 2.12 11.91
CA TYR A 231 13.51 3.52 11.56
C TYR A 231 12.27 4.09 12.29
N VAL A 232 11.19 3.31 12.35
CA VAL A 232 9.94 3.74 13.02
C VAL A 232 10.19 3.93 14.51
N SER A 233 10.89 3.02 15.16
CA SER A 233 11.24 3.09 16.59
C SER A 233 12.11 4.31 16.86
N HIS A 234 13.18 4.48 16.10
CA HIS A 234 14.08 5.64 16.26
C HIS A 234 13.35 6.97 16.02
N LEU A 235 12.39 7.01 15.08
CA LEU A 235 11.62 8.20 14.82
C LEU A 235 10.67 8.54 15.98
N LEU A 236 10.04 7.54 16.59
CA LEU A 236 9.08 7.73 17.67
C LEU A 236 9.76 8.05 19.01
N ASP A 237 10.97 7.53 19.26
CA ASP A 237 11.76 7.81 20.45
C ASP A 237 12.29 9.25 20.47
N ASN A 238 12.46 9.88 19.29
CA ASN A 238 13.01 11.22 19.13
C ASN A 238 11.95 12.34 18.99
N ASN A 239 10.64 12.01 19.03
CA ASN A 239 9.51 12.94 18.95
C ASN A 239 8.62 12.84 20.19
#